data_3c7c7272b81c42b03f3975ba4b94ccbb
#
_entry.id   3c7c7272b81c42b03f3975ba4b94ccbb
#
_cell.length_a   1.000
_cell.length_b   1.000
_cell.length_c   1.000
_cell.angle_alpha   90.00
_cell.angle_beta   90.00
_cell.angle_gamma   90.00
#
_symmetry.space_group_name_H-M   'P 1'
#
loop_
_entity.id
_entity.type
_entity.pdbx_description
1 polymer ?
#
loop_
_entity_poly.entity_id
_entity_poly.type
_entity_poly.pdbx_seq_one_letter_code
_entity_poly.pdbx_strand_id
1 'polypeptide(L)'
;MRDQDFRVGRREDAGRVVITVAGEIDLGTAPRLRDALDDALTCGVHRVEVDFSGVRFCDCSGLGVLLRARAQARDAGVVFGVAQVQAPVVGRLFHLTQTASALGVSGRAA
;
A
#
# COMPACT_ATOMS: atom_id res chain seq x y z
N MET A 1 -12.67 6.55 -17.65
CA MET A 1 -12.98 6.33 -16.26
C MET A 1 -11.73 5.98 -15.50
N ARG A 2 -11.54 6.59 -14.36
CA ARG A 2 -10.34 6.41 -13.56
C ARG A 2 -10.19 4.99 -13.06
N ASP A 3 -11.31 4.38 -12.68
CA ASP A 3 -11.29 3.05 -12.09
C ASP A 3 -10.72 2.01 -13.03
N GLN A 4 -10.83 2.23 -14.34
CA GLN A 4 -10.35 1.25 -15.32
C GLN A 4 -8.83 1.18 -15.35
N ASP A 5 -8.15 2.22 -14.88
CA ASP A 5 -6.70 2.24 -14.85
C ASP A 5 -6.13 1.65 -13.58
N PHE A 6 -6.97 1.41 -12.60
CA PHE A 6 -6.51 0.92 -11.31
C PHE A 6 -6.36 -0.59 -11.35
N ARG A 7 -5.22 -1.09 -10.89
CA ARG A 7 -4.95 -2.52 -10.86
C ARG A 7 -4.30 -2.91 -9.56
N VAL A 8 -4.69 -4.07 -9.06
CA VAL A 8 -4.11 -4.68 -7.87
C VAL A 8 -3.73 -6.11 -8.20
N GLY A 9 -2.49 -6.46 -7.95
CA GLY A 9 -1.99 -7.81 -8.12
C GLY A 9 -1.42 -8.34 -6.84
N ARG A 10 -1.19 -9.65 -6.79
CA ARG A 10 -0.67 -10.30 -5.60
C ARG A 10 0.35 -11.36 -6.00
N ARG A 11 1.44 -11.41 -5.24
CA ARG A 11 2.48 -12.40 -5.41
C ARG A 11 2.89 -12.92 -4.05
N GLU A 12 3.05 -14.21 -3.90
CA GLU A 12 3.44 -14.83 -2.64
C GLU A 12 4.70 -15.63 -2.80
N ASP A 13 5.54 -15.60 -1.78
CA ASP A 13 6.77 -16.38 -1.77
C ASP A 13 7.23 -16.55 -0.33
N ALA A 14 7.23 -17.80 0.15
CA ALA A 14 7.80 -18.17 1.45
C ALA A 14 7.25 -17.33 2.61
N GLY A 15 5.94 -17.14 2.65
CA GLY A 15 5.30 -16.39 3.74
C GLY A 15 5.33 -14.88 3.57
N ARG A 16 5.81 -14.41 2.44
CA ARG A 16 5.84 -13.00 2.10
C ARG A 16 4.83 -12.73 0.98
N VAL A 17 4.02 -11.71 1.16
CA VAL A 17 3.05 -11.31 0.15
C VAL A 17 3.42 -9.93 -0.34
N VAL A 18 3.45 -9.76 -1.67
CA VAL A 18 3.63 -8.47 -2.31
C VAL A 18 2.34 -8.11 -3.02
N ILE A 19 1.76 -6.99 -2.62
CA ILE A 19 0.57 -6.45 -3.28
C ILE A 19 1.06 -5.37 -4.23
N THR A 20 0.88 -5.57 -5.53
CA THR A 20 1.28 -4.57 -6.52
C THR A 20 0.06 -3.71 -6.84
N VAL A 21 0.27 -2.41 -6.85
CA VAL A 21 -0.81 -1.44 -7.08
C VAL A 21 -0.39 -0.51 -8.19
N ALA A 22 -1.30 -0.22 -9.09
CA ALA A 22 -1.04 0.69 -10.19
C ALA A 22 -2.24 1.58 -10.42
N GLY A 23 -1.99 2.80 -10.86
CA GLY A 23 -3.02 3.75 -11.19
C GLY A 23 -3.20 4.81 -10.12
N GLU A 24 -4.43 5.19 -9.88
CA GLU A 24 -4.77 6.25 -8.92
C GLU A 24 -5.57 5.66 -7.76
N ILE A 25 -5.14 5.97 -6.56
CA ILE A 25 -5.85 5.54 -5.36
C ILE A 25 -6.65 6.71 -4.84
N ASP A 26 -7.96 6.60 -4.93
CA ASP A 26 -8.89 7.63 -4.48
C ASP A 26 -10.07 6.96 -3.79
N LEU A 27 -11.09 7.75 -3.50
CA LEU A 27 -12.25 7.23 -2.79
C LEU A 27 -12.92 6.07 -3.54
N GLY A 28 -12.90 6.10 -4.87
CA GLY A 28 -13.52 5.05 -5.67
C GLY A 28 -12.72 3.76 -5.73
N THR A 29 -11.39 3.83 -5.62
CA THR A 29 -10.53 2.66 -5.77
C THR A 29 -9.99 2.15 -4.43
N ALA A 30 -9.96 2.98 -3.40
CA ALA A 30 -9.44 2.59 -2.09
C ALA A 30 -10.07 1.30 -1.54
N PRO A 31 -11.37 1.05 -1.70
CA PRO A 31 -11.97 -0.19 -1.19
C PRO A 31 -11.34 -1.45 -1.82
N ARG A 32 -10.94 -1.37 -3.08
CA ARG A 32 -10.30 -2.52 -3.72
C ARG A 32 -8.93 -2.80 -3.12
N LEU A 33 -8.19 -1.74 -2.81
CA LEU A 33 -6.91 -1.90 -2.13
C LEU A 33 -7.12 -2.48 -0.73
N ARG A 34 -8.13 -1.96 -0.01
CA ARG A 34 -8.43 -2.47 1.32
C ARG A 34 -8.73 -3.95 1.31
N ASP A 35 -9.56 -4.40 0.36
CA ASP A 35 -9.92 -5.81 0.29
C ASP A 35 -8.70 -6.69 0.02
N ALA A 36 -7.82 -6.24 -0.86
CA ALA A 36 -6.60 -6.99 -1.15
C ALA A 36 -5.70 -7.11 0.07
N LEU A 37 -5.60 -6.03 0.86
CA LEU A 37 -4.78 -6.04 2.07
C LEU A 37 -5.42 -6.88 3.16
N ASP A 38 -6.74 -6.81 3.31
CA ASP A 38 -7.43 -7.66 4.29
C ASP A 38 -7.19 -9.13 3.97
N ASP A 39 -7.31 -9.52 2.71
CA ASP A 39 -7.08 -10.90 2.31
C ASP A 39 -5.65 -11.33 2.59
N ALA A 40 -4.69 -10.46 2.30
CA ALA A 40 -3.28 -10.78 2.52
C ALA A 40 -3.00 -11.01 4.00
N LEU A 41 -3.59 -10.19 4.86
CA LEU A 41 -3.29 -10.23 6.28
C LEU A 41 -3.97 -11.38 7.03
N THR A 42 -4.91 -12.09 6.39
CA THR A 42 -5.59 -13.20 7.04
C THR A 42 -4.95 -14.55 6.77
N CYS A 43 -3.87 -14.60 6.01
CA CYS A 43 -3.32 -15.88 5.52
C CYS A 43 -2.14 -16.40 6.31
N GLY A 44 -1.87 -15.88 7.50
CA GLY A 44 -0.75 -16.37 8.30
C GLY A 44 0.59 -16.05 7.71
N VAL A 45 0.70 -14.95 6.99
CA VAL A 45 1.95 -14.52 6.37
C VAL A 45 2.85 -13.85 7.41
N HIS A 46 4.13 -13.74 7.10
CA HIS A 46 5.09 -13.07 7.96
C HIS A 46 5.29 -11.61 7.55
N ARG A 47 5.08 -11.29 6.28
CA ARG A 47 5.39 -9.99 5.75
C ARG A 47 4.45 -9.63 4.61
N VAL A 48 3.94 -8.41 4.64
CA VAL A 48 3.14 -7.85 3.55
C VAL A 48 3.82 -6.57 3.09
N GLU A 49 4.09 -6.50 1.81
CA GLU A 49 4.72 -5.34 1.19
C GLU A 49 3.79 -4.83 0.10
N VAL A 50 3.55 -3.52 0.08
CA VAL A 50 2.72 -2.90 -0.94
C VAL A 50 3.65 -2.18 -1.91
N ASP A 51 3.66 -2.61 -3.15
CA ASP A 51 4.54 -2.07 -4.18
C ASP A 51 3.80 -0.95 -4.90
N PHE A 52 4.29 0.27 -4.74
CA PHE A 52 3.69 1.48 -5.29
C PHE A 52 4.34 1.93 -6.59
N SER A 53 5.16 1.11 -7.23
CA SER A 53 5.90 1.56 -8.41
C SER A 53 4.96 2.04 -9.53
N GLY A 54 3.75 1.50 -9.61
CA GLY A 54 2.78 1.92 -10.62
C GLY A 54 1.76 2.94 -10.15
N VAL A 55 1.86 3.43 -8.92
CA VAL A 55 0.89 4.37 -8.37
C VAL A 55 1.28 5.78 -8.77
N ARG A 56 0.36 6.47 -9.47
CA ARG A 56 0.58 7.84 -9.93
C ARG A 56 -0.02 8.88 -9.00
N PHE A 57 -1.00 8.48 -8.20
CA PHE A 57 -1.71 9.40 -7.32
C PHE A 57 -2.32 8.62 -6.16
N CYS A 58 -2.32 9.23 -4.99
CA CYS A 58 -2.94 8.66 -3.81
C CYS A 58 -3.44 9.81 -2.94
N ASP A 59 -4.68 9.74 -2.50
CA ASP A 59 -5.23 10.75 -1.60
C ASP A 59 -5.38 10.19 -0.20
N CYS A 60 -6.07 10.94 0.65
CA CYS A 60 -6.22 10.55 2.05
C CYS A 60 -7.05 9.28 2.25
N SER A 61 -7.93 8.92 1.31
CA SER A 61 -8.67 7.67 1.45
C SER A 61 -7.72 6.48 1.28
N GLY A 62 -6.75 6.58 0.36
CA GLY A 62 -5.73 5.56 0.22
C GLY A 62 -4.81 5.50 1.43
N LEU A 63 -4.41 6.67 1.94
CA LEU A 63 -3.58 6.73 3.13
C LEU A 63 -4.27 6.04 4.31
N GLY A 64 -5.57 6.28 4.49
CA GLY A 64 -6.33 5.66 5.55
C GLY A 64 -6.33 4.13 5.47
N VAL A 65 -6.46 3.61 4.25
CA VAL A 65 -6.40 2.16 4.03
C VAL A 65 -5.04 1.60 4.46
N LEU A 66 -3.96 2.30 4.09
CA LEU A 66 -2.61 1.83 4.43
C LEU A 66 -2.38 1.87 5.93
N LEU A 67 -2.83 2.92 6.61
CA LEU A 67 -2.66 3.02 8.05
C LEU A 67 -3.46 1.95 8.79
N ARG A 68 -4.66 1.65 8.32
CA ARG A 68 -5.47 0.59 8.88
C ARG A 68 -4.78 -0.76 8.71
N ALA A 69 -4.24 -1.02 7.53
CA ALA A 69 -3.54 -2.28 7.26
C ALA A 69 -2.30 -2.41 8.15
N ARG A 70 -1.58 -1.32 8.35
CA ARG A 70 -0.43 -1.33 9.25
C ARG A 70 -0.82 -1.73 10.67
N ALA A 71 -1.92 -1.16 11.15
CA ALA A 71 -2.38 -1.48 12.50
C ALA A 71 -2.79 -2.95 12.62
N GLN A 72 -3.49 -3.48 11.62
CA GLN A 72 -3.85 -4.88 11.59
C GLN A 72 -2.62 -5.78 11.55
N ALA A 73 -1.63 -5.41 10.75
CA ALA A 73 -0.40 -6.17 10.64
C ALA A 73 0.33 -6.22 11.97
N ARG A 74 0.43 -5.08 12.65
CA ARG A 74 1.08 -5.01 13.94
C ARG A 74 0.40 -5.92 14.95
N ASP A 75 -0.93 -5.91 14.98
CA ASP A 75 -1.68 -6.75 15.91
C ASP A 75 -1.49 -8.23 15.61
N ALA A 76 -1.25 -8.57 14.36
CA ALA A 76 -1.06 -9.96 13.94
C ALA A 76 0.41 -10.38 13.92
N GLY A 77 1.33 -9.51 14.28
CA GLY A 77 2.75 -9.83 14.25
C GLY A 77 3.33 -9.90 12.85
N VAL A 78 2.74 -9.20 11.89
CA VAL A 78 3.16 -9.21 10.49
C VAL A 78 3.94 -7.93 10.20
N VAL A 79 5.06 -8.05 9.52
CA VAL A 79 5.84 -6.88 9.07
C VAL A 79 5.13 -6.27 7.87
N PHE A 80 4.90 -4.96 7.92
CA PHE A 80 4.18 -4.26 6.86
C PHE A 80 5.01 -3.08 6.37
N GLY A 81 5.02 -2.88 5.06
CA GLY A 81 5.71 -1.73 4.49
C GLY A 81 5.16 -1.36 3.12
N VAL A 82 5.38 -0.10 2.76
CA VAL A 82 5.05 0.42 1.43
C VAL A 82 6.38 0.68 0.73
N ALA A 83 6.53 0.13 -0.46
CA ALA A 83 7.79 0.17 -1.19
C ALA A 83 7.62 0.81 -2.55
N GLN A 84 8.72 1.25 -3.12
CA GLN A 84 8.78 1.73 -4.50
C GLN A 84 7.90 2.94 -4.77
N VAL A 85 7.81 3.84 -3.81
CA VAL A 85 7.09 5.10 -4.00
C VAL A 85 7.94 5.96 -4.94
N GLN A 86 7.43 6.23 -6.14
CA GLN A 86 8.19 6.92 -7.17
C GLN A 86 7.56 8.22 -7.62
N ALA A 87 6.22 8.30 -7.63
CA ALA A 87 5.55 9.53 -8.04
C ALA A 87 5.77 10.60 -6.96
N PRO A 88 6.30 11.78 -7.31
CA PRO A 88 6.57 12.81 -6.30
C PRO A 88 5.35 13.23 -5.51
N VAL A 89 4.18 13.26 -6.14
CA VAL A 89 2.97 13.67 -5.43
C VAL A 89 2.60 12.65 -4.34
N VAL A 90 2.88 11.38 -4.58
CA VAL A 90 2.59 10.34 -3.58
C VAL A 90 3.58 10.43 -2.43
N GLY A 91 4.85 10.59 -2.75
CA GLY A 91 5.87 10.78 -1.71
C GLY A 91 5.60 11.99 -0.86
N ARG A 92 5.12 13.07 -1.49
CA ARG A 92 4.79 14.29 -0.76
C ARG A 92 3.62 14.07 0.19
N LEU A 93 2.63 13.28 -0.20
CA LEU A 93 1.51 12.96 0.68
C LEU A 93 2.02 12.32 1.98
N PHE A 94 2.89 11.32 1.84
CA PHE A 94 3.43 10.64 3.02
C PHE A 94 4.29 11.59 3.85
N HIS A 95 5.06 12.44 3.20
CA HIS A 95 5.92 13.39 3.90
C HIS A 95 5.10 14.43 4.66
N LEU A 96 4.12 15.04 4.00
CA LEU A 96 3.33 16.11 4.61
C LEU A 96 2.45 15.61 5.74
N THR A 97 2.02 14.36 5.68
CA THR A 97 1.20 13.77 6.74
C THR A 97 2.07 13.08 7.80
N GLN A 98 3.39 13.07 7.60
CA GLN A 98 4.34 12.46 8.53
C GLN A 98 4.06 10.97 8.74
N THR A 99 3.62 10.29 7.69
CA THR A 99 3.28 8.87 7.79
C THR A 99 4.34 7.96 7.17
N ALA A 100 5.33 8.53 6.50
CA ALA A 100 6.32 7.71 5.78
C ALA A 100 7.02 6.72 6.70
N SER A 101 7.45 7.19 7.88
CA SER A 101 8.14 6.34 8.83
C SER A 101 7.23 5.24 9.36
N ALA A 102 6.00 5.60 9.72
CA ALA A 102 5.04 4.65 10.26
C ALA A 102 4.71 3.55 9.25
N LEU A 103 4.64 3.89 7.97
CA LEU A 103 4.29 2.94 6.92
C LEU A 103 5.51 2.20 6.36
N GLY A 104 6.70 2.52 6.83
CA GLY A 104 7.90 1.89 6.31
C GLY A 104 8.09 2.20 4.83
N VAL A 105 7.81 3.44 4.44
CA VAL A 105 7.87 3.83 3.04
C VAL A 105 9.32 3.79 2.55
N SER A 106 9.53 3.14 1.41
CA SER A 106 10.80 3.19 0.73
C SER A 106 10.54 3.52 -0.73
N GLY A 107 11.57 3.98 -1.40
CA GLY A 107 11.42 4.32 -2.79
C GLY A 107 12.78 4.63 -3.36
N ARG A 108 12.79 5.22 -4.57
CA ARG A 108 14.05 5.68 -5.11
C ARG A 108 14.59 6.82 -4.26
N ALA A 109 15.88 6.78 -4.06
CA ALA A 109 16.52 7.95 -3.49
C ALA A 109 16.33 9.11 -4.46
N ALA A 110 15.98 10.23 -3.93
CA ALA A 110 15.67 11.40 -4.75
C ALA A 110 16.90 11.88 -5.50
#